data_1f01d50225ac5531fb9c64bcf3c6d1e3
#
_entry.id   1f01d50225ac5531fb9c64bcf3c6d1e3
#
_cell.length_a   1.000
_cell.length_b   1.000
_cell.length_c   1.000
_cell.angle_alpha   90.00
_cell.angle_beta   90.00
_cell.angle_gamma   90.00
#
_symmetry.space_group_name_H-M   'P 1'
#
loop_
_entity.id
_entity.type
_entity.pdbx_description
1 polymer ?
#
loop_
_entity_poly.entity_id
_entity_poly.type
_entity_poly.pdbx_seq_one_letter_code
_entity_poly.pdbx_strand_id
1 'polypeptide(L)'
;MRFGGKVYKIEDLKIIGSLGLDFAEINLPEGGTMIYQPQDLLREAEKWGFTYLVHAPREEDPCDLNRLAGGYFQEILGLFKACRKLSCPLLNIHFWMDSRFIPEKIRDRKREILFAMAREGLRNGVQLCLENLSERPEDFQSLLSECPELGLTLDIGHAQLYSQKNHCVEFLELWPKRVKHVHAHDNLGGEGLEYDVHLPIGQGVIDFLSIMRAFVESGYQKTITLEVPLDHLESSVRQLKQIVDSLIV
;
A
#
# COMPACT_ATOMS: atom_id res chain seq x y z
N MET A 1 -9.81 -10.41 8.42
CA MET A 1 -9.14 -9.52 7.44
C MET A 1 -10.18 -9.02 6.43
N ARG A 2 -10.03 -7.82 5.87
CA ARG A 2 -10.90 -7.28 4.81
C ARG A 2 -10.12 -7.25 3.49
N PHE A 3 -10.79 -7.60 2.39
CA PHE A 3 -10.15 -7.72 1.08
C PHE A 3 -10.69 -6.68 0.10
N GLY A 4 -9.80 -6.11 -0.68
CA GLY A 4 -10.11 -5.16 -1.75
C GLY A 4 -9.25 -5.39 -2.98
N GLY A 5 -9.47 -4.57 -4.00
CA GLY A 5 -8.67 -4.58 -5.21
C GLY A 5 -8.29 -3.17 -5.63
N LYS A 6 -7.18 -3.06 -6.35
CA LYS A 6 -6.71 -1.81 -6.94
C LYS A 6 -7.45 -1.55 -8.25
N VAL A 7 -7.97 -0.35 -8.41
CA VAL A 7 -8.69 0.07 -9.61
C VAL A 7 -8.19 1.43 -10.10
N TYR A 8 -8.16 1.60 -11.41
CA TYR A 8 -7.64 2.79 -12.06
C TYR A 8 -8.72 3.63 -12.73
N LYS A 9 -9.91 3.05 -12.95
CA LYS A 9 -11.03 3.69 -13.61
C LYS A 9 -12.31 3.49 -12.81
N ILE A 10 -13.21 4.48 -12.86
CA ILE A 10 -14.49 4.41 -12.14
C ILE A 10 -15.36 3.24 -12.64
N GLU A 11 -15.25 2.90 -13.93
CA GLU A 11 -16.00 1.80 -14.52
C GLU A 11 -15.63 0.43 -13.93
N ASP A 12 -14.41 0.32 -13.38
CA ASP A 12 -13.90 -0.92 -12.79
C ASP A 12 -14.40 -1.13 -11.36
N LEU A 13 -14.96 -0.09 -10.72
CA LEU A 13 -15.55 -0.19 -9.37
C LEU A 13 -16.70 -1.20 -9.30
N LYS A 14 -17.42 -1.42 -10.43
CA LYS A 14 -18.43 -2.46 -10.52
C LYS A 14 -17.88 -3.87 -10.28
N ILE A 15 -16.59 -4.11 -10.60
CA ILE A 15 -15.94 -5.41 -10.38
C ILE A 15 -15.77 -5.61 -8.87
N ILE A 16 -15.28 -4.58 -8.15
CA ILE A 16 -15.18 -4.61 -6.69
C ILE A 16 -16.53 -4.92 -6.05
N GLY A 17 -17.56 -4.19 -6.46
CA GLY A 17 -18.93 -4.37 -5.94
C GLY A 17 -19.52 -5.73 -6.27
N SER A 18 -19.39 -6.21 -7.52
CA SER A 18 -19.93 -7.51 -7.94
C SER A 18 -19.26 -8.71 -7.26
N LEU A 19 -18.00 -8.56 -6.86
CA LEU A 19 -17.26 -9.56 -6.10
C LEU A 19 -17.52 -9.48 -4.58
N GLY A 20 -18.28 -8.49 -4.12
CA GLY A 20 -18.58 -8.28 -2.69
C GLY A 20 -17.31 -7.99 -1.88
N LEU A 21 -16.36 -7.24 -2.46
CA LEU A 21 -15.15 -6.85 -1.76
C LEU A 21 -15.42 -5.67 -0.81
N ASP A 22 -14.64 -5.58 0.25
CA ASP A 22 -14.88 -4.64 1.35
C ASP A 22 -14.47 -3.20 0.99
N PHE A 23 -13.56 -3.03 0.04
CA PHE A 23 -13.06 -1.71 -0.38
C PHE A 23 -12.44 -1.75 -1.78
N ALA A 24 -12.36 -0.57 -2.39
CA ALA A 24 -11.55 -0.31 -3.57
C ALA A 24 -10.36 0.58 -3.20
N GLU A 25 -9.15 0.21 -3.62
CA GLU A 25 -8.01 1.11 -3.58
C GLU A 25 -7.89 1.83 -4.92
N ILE A 26 -7.92 3.16 -4.86
CA ILE A 26 -7.90 4.02 -6.05
C ILE A 26 -6.64 4.87 -6.10
N ASN A 27 -6.08 5.01 -7.29
CA ASN A 27 -5.06 6.02 -7.55
C ASN A 27 -5.76 7.35 -7.86
N LEU A 28 -5.36 8.40 -7.15
CA LEU A 28 -5.74 9.75 -7.52
C LEU A 28 -4.61 10.35 -8.36
N PRO A 29 -4.93 11.07 -9.44
CA PRO A 29 -3.93 11.65 -10.31
C PRO A 29 -3.13 12.76 -9.62
N GLU A 30 -2.01 13.12 -10.23
CA GLU A 30 -1.15 14.22 -9.79
C GLU A 30 -1.94 15.48 -9.47
N GLY A 31 -1.51 16.19 -8.42
CA GLY A 31 -2.17 17.39 -7.95
C GLY A 31 -3.43 17.17 -7.11
N GLY A 32 -3.78 15.92 -6.79
CA GLY A 32 -4.98 15.59 -6.01
C GLY A 32 -6.29 16.02 -6.70
N THR A 33 -6.20 16.37 -7.98
CA THR A 33 -7.35 16.71 -8.81
C THR A 33 -8.03 15.41 -9.19
N MET A 34 -9.16 15.12 -8.57
CA MET A 34 -9.92 13.94 -8.92
C MET A 34 -10.41 14.05 -10.36
N ILE A 35 -10.04 13.08 -11.21
CA ILE A 35 -10.60 12.97 -12.57
C ILE A 35 -12.12 12.79 -12.49
N TYR A 36 -12.59 12.20 -11.39
CA TYR A 36 -14.00 11.94 -11.10
C TYR A 36 -14.49 12.87 -9.99
N GLN A 37 -15.75 13.27 -10.08
CA GLN A 37 -16.37 14.05 -8.99
C GLN A 37 -16.46 13.16 -7.74
N PRO A 38 -16.14 13.69 -6.54
CA PRO A 38 -16.27 12.92 -5.30
C PRO A 38 -17.65 12.28 -5.12
N GLN A 39 -18.69 12.98 -5.58
CA GLN A 39 -20.08 12.50 -5.50
C GLN A 39 -20.34 11.25 -6.32
N ASP A 40 -19.66 11.08 -7.46
CA ASP A 40 -19.80 9.89 -8.30
C ASP A 40 -19.14 8.68 -7.63
N LEU A 41 -17.96 8.87 -7.05
CA LEU A 41 -17.28 7.83 -6.26
C LEU A 41 -18.12 7.43 -5.03
N LEU A 42 -18.64 8.39 -4.28
CA LEU A 42 -19.49 8.11 -3.12
C LEU A 42 -20.77 7.35 -3.50
N ARG A 43 -21.37 7.69 -4.65
CA ARG A 43 -22.54 6.98 -5.17
C ARG A 43 -22.23 5.51 -5.50
N GLU A 44 -21.10 5.23 -6.13
CA GLU A 44 -20.68 3.85 -6.41
C GLU A 44 -20.38 3.08 -5.12
N ALA A 45 -19.73 3.70 -4.14
CA ALA A 45 -19.49 3.09 -2.83
C ALA A 45 -20.81 2.76 -2.09
N GLU A 46 -21.75 3.69 -2.08
CA GLU A 46 -23.09 3.48 -1.47
C GLU A 46 -23.86 2.37 -2.19
N LYS A 47 -23.87 2.39 -3.52
CA LYS A 47 -24.58 1.39 -4.34
C LYS A 47 -24.09 -0.04 -4.09
N TRP A 48 -22.79 -0.22 -3.89
CA TRP A 48 -22.17 -1.54 -3.79
C TRP A 48 -21.78 -1.94 -2.36
N GLY A 49 -21.81 -1.00 -1.40
CA GLY A 49 -21.51 -1.27 0.01
C GLY A 49 -20.02 -1.41 0.33
N PHE A 50 -19.11 -0.83 -0.47
CA PHE A 50 -17.68 -0.83 -0.18
C PHE A 50 -17.17 0.55 0.26
N THR A 51 -15.95 0.62 0.76
CA THR A 51 -15.25 1.86 1.13
C THR A 51 -14.07 2.13 0.20
N TYR A 52 -13.38 3.28 0.36
CA TYR A 52 -12.16 3.59 -0.39
C TYR A 52 -10.91 3.56 0.48
N LEU A 53 -9.80 3.13 -0.12
CA LEU A 53 -8.45 3.51 0.25
C LEU A 53 -7.83 4.29 -0.92
N VAL A 54 -6.83 5.12 -0.63
CA VAL A 54 -6.19 5.96 -1.65
C VAL A 54 -4.71 5.64 -1.71
N HIS A 55 -4.22 5.47 -2.93
CA HIS A 55 -2.82 5.35 -3.26
C HIS A 55 -2.34 6.63 -3.95
N ALA A 56 -1.25 7.22 -3.47
CA ALA A 56 -0.65 8.41 -4.05
C ALA A 56 0.10 8.10 -5.36
N PRO A 57 0.30 9.11 -6.22
CA PRO A 57 1.24 8.98 -7.33
C PRO A 57 2.67 8.71 -6.81
N ARG A 58 3.52 8.16 -7.68
CA ARG A 58 4.93 7.93 -7.38
C ARG A 58 5.66 9.26 -7.21
N GLU A 59 6.72 9.26 -6.42
CA GLU A 59 7.53 10.45 -6.11
C GLU A 59 8.41 10.97 -7.28
N GLU A 60 8.39 10.34 -8.46
CA GLU A 60 9.24 10.61 -9.62
C GLU A 60 10.74 10.38 -9.31
N ASP A 61 11.57 11.45 -9.24
CA ASP A 61 12.99 11.34 -8.83
C ASP A 61 13.11 11.32 -7.30
N PRO A 62 13.49 10.18 -6.70
CA PRO A 62 13.61 10.05 -5.26
C PRO A 62 14.75 10.87 -4.64
N CYS A 63 15.62 11.46 -5.45
CA CYS A 63 16.74 12.31 -5.02
C CYS A 63 16.49 13.81 -5.21
N ASP A 64 15.43 14.20 -5.90
CA ASP A 64 15.07 15.63 -6.04
C ASP A 64 14.36 16.16 -4.78
N LEU A 65 15.17 16.54 -3.80
CA LEU A 65 14.68 17.09 -2.53
C LEU A 65 13.83 18.36 -2.69
N ASN A 66 14.06 19.17 -3.72
CA ASN A 66 13.27 20.37 -3.97
C ASN A 66 11.86 20.00 -4.44
N ARG A 67 11.75 19.04 -5.36
CA ARG A 67 10.47 18.49 -5.82
C ARG A 67 9.72 17.83 -4.65
N LEU A 68 10.42 17.02 -3.86
CA LEU A 68 9.83 16.28 -2.72
C LEU A 68 9.32 17.23 -1.63
N ALA A 69 10.11 18.23 -1.22
CA ALA A 69 9.72 19.19 -0.17
C ALA A 69 8.72 20.25 -0.68
N GLY A 70 8.63 20.45 -1.98
CA GLY A 70 7.74 21.42 -2.62
C GLY A 70 6.51 20.78 -3.23
N GLY A 71 6.58 20.53 -4.55
CA GLY A 71 5.42 20.09 -5.34
C GLY A 71 4.80 18.79 -4.83
N TYR A 72 5.61 17.74 -4.62
CA TYR A 72 5.11 16.44 -4.13
C TYR A 72 4.45 16.55 -2.74
N PHE A 73 5.06 17.32 -1.83
CA PHE A 73 4.44 17.57 -0.52
C PHE A 73 3.07 18.23 -0.65
N GLN A 74 2.91 19.22 -1.53
CA GLN A 74 1.63 19.88 -1.78
C GLN A 74 0.60 18.94 -2.40
N GLU A 75 1.01 18.03 -3.27
CA GLU A 75 0.17 16.97 -3.82
C GLU A 75 -0.37 16.07 -2.70
N ILE A 76 0.48 15.61 -1.79
CA ILE A 76 0.08 14.80 -0.63
C ILE A 76 -0.93 15.55 0.25
N LEU A 77 -0.73 16.86 0.48
CA LEU A 77 -1.73 17.68 1.20
C LEU A 77 -3.08 17.74 0.47
N GLY A 78 -3.06 17.79 -0.85
CA GLY A 78 -4.25 17.71 -1.69
C GLY A 78 -4.97 16.36 -1.52
N LEU A 79 -4.21 15.28 -1.51
CA LEU A 79 -4.74 13.92 -1.32
C LEU A 79 -5.36 13.70 0.06
N PHE A 80 -4.81 14.26 1.14
CA PHE A 80 -5.47 14.21 2.45
C PHE A 80 -6.87 14.85 2.42
N LYS A 81 -7.02 15.99 1.71
CA LYS A 81 -8.34 16.62 1.54
C LYS A 81 -9.30 15.75 0.73
N ALA A 82 -8.80 15.06 -0.30
CA ALA A 82 -9.58 14.11 -1.09
C ALA A 82 -9.99 12.88 -0.25
N CYS A 83 -9.06 12.31 0.53
CA CYS A 83 -9.35 11.22 1.47
C CYS A 83 -10.49 11.59 2.42
N ARG A 84 -10.47 12.80 3.00
CA ARG A 84 -11.55 13.26 3.88
C ARG A 84 -12.90 13.32 3.17
N LYS A 85 -12.94 13.81 1.92
CA LYS A 85 -14.19 13.88 1.12
C LYS A 85 -14.75 12.48 0.83
N LEU A 86 -13.91 11.48 0.70
CA LEU A 86 -14.28 10.09 0.45
C LEU A 86 -14.45 9.26 1.73
N SER A 87 -14.30 9.87 2.92
CA SER A 87 -14.25 9.15 4.19
C SER A 87 -13.18 8.03 4.20
N CYS A 88 -12.10 8.24 3.45
CA CYS A 88 -10.99 7.31 3.33
C CYS A 88 -10.04 7.47 4.53
N PRO A 89 -9.81 6.43 5.34
CA PRO A 89 -9.02 6.54 6.55
C PRO A 89 -7.51 6.47 6.32
N LEU A 90 -7.05 6.11 5.12
CA LEU A 90 -5.66 5.78 4.84
C LEU A 90 -5.23 6.28 3.47
N LEU A 91 -4.03 6.89 3.42
CA LEU A 91 -3.31 7.24 2.20
C LEU A 91 -2.01 6.44 2.16
N ASN A 92 -1.86 5.61 1.12
CA ASN A 92 -0.61 4.90 0.84
C ASN A 92 0.31 5.72 -0.05
N ILE A 93 1.61 5.72 0.24
CA ILE A 93 2.63 6.39 -0.58
C ILE A 93 3.84 5.49 -0.85
N HIS A 94 4.38 5.61 -2.06
CA HIS A 94 5.77 5.28 -2.34
C HIS A 94 6.65 6.44 -1.90
N PHE A 95 7.75 6.14 -1.22
CA PHE A 95 8.74 7.14 -0.84
C PHE A 95 10.07 6.42 -0.58
N TRP A 96 10.78 6.10 -1.65
CA TRP A 96 11.86 5.13 -1.67
C TRP A 96 13.02 5.52 -0.74
N MET A 97 13.32 4.65 0.22
CA MET A 97 14.27 4.89 1.31
C MET A 97 15.40 3.85 1.38
N ASP A 98 15.53 3.00 0.36
CA ASP A 98 16.48 1.90 0.31
C ASP A 98 17.93 2.40 0.42
N SER A 99 18.62 1.99 1.49
CA SER A 99 19.97 2.43 1.81
C SER A 99 21.03 1.97 0.80
N ARG A 100 20.72 0.98 -0.01
CA ARG A 100 21.59 0.49 -1.08
C ARG A 100 21.65 1.44 -2.27
N PHE A 101 20.61 2.23 -2.49
CA PHE A 101 20.43 3.07 -3.68
C PHE A 101 20.33 4.57 -3.34
N ILE A 102 19.76 4.91 -2.19
CA ILE A 102 19.56 6.31 -1.79
C ILE A 102 20.65 6.71 -0.79
N PRO A 103 21.48 7.72 -1.12
CA PRO A 103 22.54 8.20 -0.22
C PRO A 103 21.99 8.65 1.15
N GLU A 104 22.73 8.37 2.23
CA GLU A 104 22.32 8.67 3.61
C GLU A 104 21.88 10.14 3.78
N LYS A 105 22.64 11.09 3.27
CA LYS A 105 22.31 12.52 3.33
C LYS A 105 20.98 12.88 2.67
N ILE A 106 20.61 12.17 1.60
CA ILE A 106 19.30 12.31 0.95
C ILE A 106 18.22 11.67 1.83
N ARG A 107 18.45 10.46 2.35
CA ARG A 107 17.52 9.76 3.24
C ARG A 107 17.19 10.57 4.50
N ASP A 108 18.18 11.26 5.09
CA ASP A 108 17.95 12.14 6.24
C ASP A 108 16.97 13.27 5.92
N ARG A 109 17.12 13.92 4.79
CA ARG A 109 16.20 14.99 4.35
C ARG A 109 14.82 14.43 3.98
N LYS A 110 14.78 13.29 3.30
CA LYS A 110 13.52 12.58 3.02
C LYS A 110 12.79 12.22 4.30
N ARG A 111 13.50 11.75 5.33
CA ARG A 111 12.91 11.43 6.64
C ARG A 111 12.19 12.64 7.24
N GLU A 112 12.80 13.83 7.24
CA GLU A 112 12.16 15.05 7.73
C GLU A 112 10.88 15.39 6.96
N ILE A 113 10.91 15.27 5.63
CA ILE A 113 9.76 15.50 4.74
C ILE A 113 8.64 14.49 5.06
N LEU A 114 8.99 13.22 5.14
CA LEU A 114 8.04 12.14 5.43
C LEU A 114 7.36 12.33 6.78
N PHE A 115 8.12 12.72 7.82
CA PHE A 115 7.57 12.99 9.15
C PHE A 115 6.63 14.20 9.14
N ALA A 116 6.96 15.23 8.36
CA ALA A 116 6.05 16.35 8.19
C ALA A 116 4.74 15.93 7.48
N MET A 117 4.82 15.10 6.44
CA MET A 117 3.63 14.53 5.78
C MET A 117 2.79 13.69 6.74
N ALA A 118 3.42 12.83 7.55
CA ALA A 118 2.71 11.96 8.51
C ALA A 118 1.94 12.79 9.55
N ARG A 119 2.54 13.86 10.08
CA ARG A 119 1.86 14.79 11.00
C ARG A 119 0.69 15.51 10.34
N GLU A 120 0.82 15.91 9.07
CA GLU A 120 -0.30 16.51 8.32
C GLU A 120 -1.42 15.50 8.06
N GLY A 121 -1.08 14.24 7.79
CA GLY A 121 -2.05 13.13 7.70
C GLY A 121 -2.87 13.02 8.98
N LEU A 122 -2.22 12.96 10.14
CA LEU A 122 -2.88 12.91 11.44
C LEU A 122 -3.82 14.11 11.67
N ARG A 123 -3.38 15.34 11.35
CA ARG A 123 -4.22 16.56 11.45
C ARG A 123 -5.46 16.50 10.57
N ASN A 124 -5.39 15.76 9.46
CA ASN A 124 -6.51 15.55 8.56
C ASN A 124 -7.35 14.32 8.92
N GLY A 125 -7.00 13.56 9.97
CA GLY A 125 -7.67 12.32 10.34
C GLY A 125 -7.42 11.17 9.35
N VAL A 126 -6.30 11.23 8.60
CA VAL A 126 -5.91 10.24 7.59
C VAL A 126 -4.58 9.63 8.00
N GLN A 127 -4.53 8.31 8.09
CA GLN A 127 -3.28 7.58 8.34
C GLN A 127 -2.41 7.61 7.09
N LEU A 128 -1.23 8.23 7.17
CA LEU A 128 -0.22 8.07 6.13
C LEU A 128 0.49 6.74 6.32
N CYS A 129 0.57 5.93 5.27
CA CYS A 129 1.30 4.67 5.25
C CYS A 129 2.41 4.72 4.20
N LEU A 130 3.63 4.41 4.65
CA LEU A 130 4.76 4.20 3.76
C LEU A 130 4.77 2.75 3.31
N GLU A 131 4.89 2.53 2.01
CA GLU A 131 5.00 1.21 1.41
C GLU A 131 6.47 0.80 1.26
N ASN A 132 6.79 -0.46 1.58
CA ASN A 132 8.07 -1.03 1.20
C ASN A 132 8.11 -1.30 -0.31
N LEU A 133 9.17 -0.89 -0.96
CA LEU A 133 9.43 -1.17 -2.38
C LEU A 133 10.53 -2.25 -2.50
N SER A 134 11.78 -1.86 -2.35
CA SER A 134 12.93 -2.78 -2.31
C SER A 134 13.67 -2.74 -0.97
N GLU A 135 13.21 -1.88 -0.06
CA GLU A 135 13.84 -1.69 1.23
C GLU A 135 13.85 -2.97 2.06
N ARG A 136 14.87 -3.08 2.89
CA ARG A 136 14.94 -4.08 3.93
C ARG A 136 14.34 -3.57 5.24
N PRO A 137 13.99 -4.45 6.17
CA PRO A 137 13.46 -4.04 7.46
C PRO A 137 14.30 -2.98 8.19
N GLU A 138 15.64 -3.04 8.06
CA GLU A 138 16.55 -2.10 8.70
C GLU A 138 16.37 -0.65 8.22
N ASP A 139 16.01 -0.46 6.94
CA ASP A 139 15.78 0.87 6.36
C ASP A 139 14.59 1.58 7.00
N PHE A 140 13.63 0.81 7.56
CA PHE A 140 12.43 1.34 8.23
C PHE A 140 12.62 1.57 9.73
N GLN A 141 13.70 1.10 10.33
CA GLN A 141 13.87 1.13 11.78
C GLN A 141 13.77 2.54 12.36
N SER A 142 14.56 3.49 11.86
CA SER A 142 14.51 4.87 12.33
C SER A 142 13.17 5.55 12.00
N LEU A 143 12.62 5.30 10.80
CA LEU A 143 11.36 5.88 10.34
C LEU A 143 10.20 5.52 11.28
N LEU A 144 10.05 4.24 11.59
CA LEU A 144 8.94 3.75 12.41
C LEU A 144 9.16 3.95 13.91
N SER A 145 10.40 4.03 14.41
CA SER A 145 10.68 4.32 15.82
C SER A 145 10.54 5.81 16.17
N GLU A 146 10.92 6.71 15.26
CA GLU A 146 10.94 8.15 15.50
C GLU A 146 9.62 8.85 15.14
N CYS A 147 8.79 8.26 14.25
CA CYS A 147 7.51 8.85 13.83
C CYS A 147 6.33 7.92 14.18
N PRO A 148 5.70 8.06 15.35
CA PRO A 148 4.55 7.24 15.73
C PRO A 148 3.32 7.44 14.84
N GLU A 149 3.22 8.55 14.15
CA GLU A 149 2.14 8.88 13.21
C GLU A 149 2.24 8.13 11.88
N LEU A 150 3.43 7.64 11.52
CA LEU A 150 3.65 6.93 10.26
C LEU A 150 3.17 5.47 10.36
N GLY A 151 2.32 5.03 9.44
CA GLY A 151 1.97 3.63 9.25
C GLY A 151 2.88 2.93 8.23
N LEU A 152 2.74 1.62 8.15
CA LEU A 152 3.39 0.78 7.14
C LEU A 152 2.30 0.12 6.28
N THR A 153 2.41 0.27 4.97
CA THR A 153 1.79 -0.64 4.01
C THR A 153 2.83 -1.71 3.69
N LEU A 154 2.53 -2.96 4.02
CA LEU A 154 3.42 -4.07 3.77
C LEU A 154 3.04 -4.73 2.46
N ASP A 155 3.84 -4.47 1.41
CA ASP A 155 3.68 -5.11 0.12
C ASP A 155 4.46 -6.44 0.09
N ILE A 156 3.69 -7.52 -0.09
CA ILE A 156 4.20 -8.90 -0.09
C ILE A 156 5.04 -9.17 -1.34
N GLY A 157 4.62 -8.63 -2.48
CA GLY A 157 5.34 -8.78 -3.74
C GLY A 157 6.67 -8.05 -3.72
N HIS A 158 6.67 -6.78 -3.32
CA HIS A 158 7.87 -5.97 -3.20
C HIS A 158 8.88 -6.56 -2.19
N ALA A 159 8.40 -7.15 -1.09
CA ALA A 159 9.26 -7.79 -0.10
C ALA A 159 10.05 -9.01 -0.64
N GLN A 160 9.72 -9.51 -1.84
CA GLN A 160 10.44 -10.57 -2.55
C GLN A 160 11.55 -10.04 -3.47
N LEU A 161 11.48 -8.76 -3.87
CA LEU A 161 12.44 -8.17 -4.81
C LEU A 161 13.79 -7.91 -4.16
N TYR A 162 14.86 -8.00 -4.94
CA TYR A 162 16.26 -7.83 -4.49
C TYR A 162 16.65 -8.72 -3.31
N SER A 163 15.98 -9.87 -3.14
CA SER A 163 16.21 -10.80 -2.03
C SER A 163 15.98 -12.25 -2.42
N GLN A 164 16.74 -13.15 -1.77
CA GLN A 164 16.55 -14.60 -1.88
C GLN A 164 15.36 -15.10 -1.04
N LYS A 165 14.94 -14.33 -0.04
CA LYS A 165 13.79 -14.62 0.84
C LYS A 165 12.83 -13.43 0.83
N ASN A 166 11.55 -13.72 1.04
CA ASN A 166 10.56 -12.66 1.26
C ASN A 166 10.74 -12.07 2.67
N HIS A 167 10.90 -10.74 2.75
CA HIS A 167 11.10 -10.03 4.03
C HIS A 167 9.79 -9.70 4.76
N CYS A 168 8.63 -10.10 4.22
CA CYS A 168 7.32 -9.73 4.77
C CYS A 168 7.15 -10.19 6.22
N VAL A 169 7.56 -11.43 6.54
CA VAL A 169 7.46 -11.98 7.90
C VAL A 169 8.32 -11.18 8.87
N GLU A 170 9.54 -10.84 8.48
CA GLU A 170 10.47 -10.05 9.29
C GLU A 170 9.95 -8.63 9.57
N PHE A 171 9.39 -7.95 8.56
CA PHE A 171 8.69 -6.67 8.75
C PHE A 171 7.54 -6.79 9.76
N LEU A 172 6.74 -7.86 9.64
CA LEU A 172 5.59 -8.07 10.51
C LEU A 172 6.00 -8.37 11.95
N GLU A 173 7.06 -9.16 12.17
CA GLU A 173 7.62 -9.46 13.50
C GLU A 173 8.16 -8.19 14.19
N LEU A 174 8.87 -7.35 13.47
CA LEU A 174 9.47 -6.12 14.02
C LEU A 174 8.40 -5.06 14.31
N TRP A 175 7.41 -4.91 13.45
CA TRP A 175 6.43 -3.82 13.55
C TRP A 175 4.96 -4.24 13.38
N PRO A 176 4.44 -5.23 14.12
CA PRO A 176 3.09 -5.75 13.90
C PRO A 176 2.00 -4.68 14.09
N LYS A 177 2.22 -3.71 15.00
CA LYS A 177 1.28 -2.61 15.26
C LYS A 177 1.36 -1.49 14.22
N ARG A 178 2.46 -1.42 13.48
CA ARG A 178 2.70 -0.39 12.46
C ARG A 178 2.12 -0.79 11.10
N VAL A 179 2.00 -2.08 10.82
CA VAL A 179 1.32 -2.56 9.61
C VAL A 179 -0.15 -2.16 9.68
N LYS A 180 -0.54 -1.21 8.84
CA LYS A 180 -1.90 -0.67 8.75
C LYS A 180 -2.64 -1.21 7.54
N HIS A 181 -1.90 -1.56 6.50
CA HIS A 181 -2.39 -2.03 5.24
C HIS A 181 -1.43 -3.07 4.65
N VAL A 182 -1.92 -3.89 3.73
CA VAL A 182 -1.12 -4.90 3.02
C VAL A 182 -1.45 -4.83 1.54
N HIS A 183 -0.43 -4.88 0.68
CA HIS A 183 -0.59 -5.18 -0.74
C HIS A 183 -0.19 -6.63 -1.01
N ALA A 184 -0.92 -7.29 -1.89
CA ALA A 184 -0.68 -8.68 -2.24
C ALA A 184 -0.74 -8.88 -3.75
N HIS A 185 0.37 -9.26 -4.32
CA HIS A 185 0.54 -9.77 -5.67
C HIS A 185 1.70 -10.77 -5.68
N ASP A 186 1.75 -11.63 -6.67
CA ASP A 186 2.86 -12.56 -6.84
C ASP A 186 3.88 -12.02 -7.85
N ASN A 187 5.10 -12.50 -7.82
CA ASN A 187 6.13 -12.18 -8.79
C ASN A 187 7.14 -13.33 -8.96
N LEU A 188 8.13 -13.15 -9.82
CA LEU A 188 9.14 -14.16 -10.11
C LEU A 188 10.40 -14.03 -9.23
N GLY A 189 10.43 -13.05 -8.32
CA GLY A 189 11.65 -12.65 -7.62
C GLY A 189 12.65 -12.05 -8.59
N GLY A 190 13.80 -11.59 -8.10
CA GLY A 190 14.87 -11.04 -8.95
C GLY A 190 15.36 -9.68 -8.46
N GLU A 191 16.37 -9.15 -9.16
CA GLU A 191 17.08 -7.93 -8.80
C GLU A 191 16.80 -6.81 -9.83
N GLY A 192 15.54 -6.37 -9.91
CA GLY A 192 15.16 -5.29 -10.82
C GLY A 192 13.66 -5.03 -10.82
N LEU A 193 13.26 -3.84 -11.27
CA LEU A 193 11.85 -3.46 -11.38
C LEU A 193 11.09 -4.29 -12.45
N GLU A 194 11.79 -4.87 -13.41
CA GLU A 194 11.23 -5.76 -14.42
C GLU A 194 10.68 -7.07 -13.84
N TYR A 195 11.02 -7.40 -12.59
CA TYR A 195 10.49 -8.56 -11.87
C TYR A 195 9.25 -8.23 -11.03
N ASP A 196 8.89 -6.94 -10.90
CA ASP A 196 7.67 -6.47 -10.26
C ASP A 196 6.49 -6.57 -11.23
N VAL A 197 6.07 -7.80 -11.51
CA VAL A 197 5.14 -8.13 -12.59
C VAL A 197 3.68 -8.27 -12.15
N HIS A 198 3.36 -8.09 -10.88
CA HIS A 198 2.00 -8.15 -10.31
C HIS A 198 1.20 -9.38 -10.78
N LEU A 199 1.82 -10.57 -10.68
CA LEU A 199 1.16 -11.83 -11.06
C LEU A 199 -0.01 -12.15 -10.12
N PRO A 200 -1.02 -12.89 -10.62
CA PRO A 200 -2.05 -13.49 -9.77
C PRO A 200 -1.43 -14.36 -8.66
N ILE A 201 -2.10 -14.42 -7.53
CA ILE A 201 -1.63 -15.20 -6.37
C ILE A 201 -1.40 -16.67 -6.78
N GLY A 202 -0.22 -17.20 -6.45
CA GLY A 202 0.21 -18.58 -6.73
C GLY A 202 0.71 -18.83 -8.15
N GLN A 203 0.94 -17.77 -8.94
CA GLN A 203 1.56 -17.87 -10.27
C GLN A 203 3.04 -17.46 -10.30
N GLY A 204 3.59 -17.05 -9.19
CA GLY A 204 4.99 -16.69 -9.01
C GLY A 204 5.71 -17.62 -8.03
N VAL A 205 6.66 -17.04 -7.30
CA VAL A 205 7.56 -17.78 -6.38
C VAL A 205 7.26 -17.53 -4.90
N ILE A 206 6.29 -16.67 -4.57
CA ILE A 206 6.03 -16.25 -3.19
C ILE A 206 5.28 -17.32 -2.41
N ASP A 207 5.80 -17.69 -1.24
CA ASP A 207 5.15 -18.60 -0.30
C ASP A 207 4.06 -17.90 0.52
N PHE A 208 2.90 -17.68 -0.12
CA PHE A 208 1.75 -17.06 0.53
C PHE A 208 1.23 -17.85 1.75
N LEU A 209 1.41 -19.17 1.80
CA LEU A 209 0.95 -19.95 2.94
C LEU A 209 1.74 -19.57 4.21
N SER A 210 3.05 -19.51 4.13
CA SER A 210 3.91 -19.13 5.27
C SER A 210 3.68 -17.67 5.68
N ILE A 211 3.54 -16.77 4.70
CA ILE A 211 3.30 -15.33 4.97
C ILE A 211 1.93 -15.13 5.63
N MET A 212 0.86 -15.72 5.08
CA MET A 212 -0.48 -15.56 5.66
C MET A 212 -0.60 -16.21 7.03
N ARG A 213 0.15 -17.27 7.31
CA ARG A 213 0.27 -17.83 8.67
C ARG A 213 0.82 -16.80 9.64
N ALA A 214 1.90 -16.11 9.30
CA ALA A 214 2.45 -15.05 10.14
C ALA A 214 1.43 -13.91 10.37
N PHE A 215 0.65 -13.51 9.36
CA PHE A 215 -0.42 -12.52 9.53
C PHE A 215 -1.52 -13.01 10.49
N VAL A 216 -1.96 -14.26 10.38
CA VAL A 216 -2.95 -14.85 11.29
C VAL A 216 -2.42 -14.90 12.72
N GLU A 217 -1.21 -15.39 12.92
CA GLU A 217 -0.54 -15.50 14.22
C GLU A 217 -0.28 -14.13 14.87
N SER A 218 0.00 -13.10 14.07
CA SER A 218 0.14 -11.71 14.57
C SER A 218 -1.19 -11.06 14.98
N GLY A 219 -2.32 -11.69 14.71
CA GLY A 219 -3.65 -11.12 14.93
C GLY A 219 -4.03 -10.00 13.96
N TYR A 220 -3.41 -9.93 12.78
CA TYR A 220 -3.74 -8.91 11.78
C TYR A 220 -5.17 -9.08 11.26
N GLN A 221 -5.99 -8.02 11.39
CA GLN A 221 -7.42 -8.03 10.99
C GLN A 221 -7.81 -6.82 10.12
N LYS A 222 -6.80 -6.16 9.49
CA LYS A 222 -7.06 -4.96 8.70
C LYS A 222 -7.26 -5.28 7.22
N THR A 223 -6.81 -4.42 6.34
CA THR A 223 -7.09 -4.43 4.90
C THR A 223 -5.97 -5.04 4.07
N ILE A 224 -6.31 -5.84 3.06
CA ILE A 224 -5.40 -6.41 2.07
C ILE A 224 -5.93 -6.02 0.69
N THR A 225 -5.16 -5.24 -0.07
CA THR A 225 -5.41 -4.95 -1.48
C THR A 225 -4.75 -5.99 -2.36
N LEU A 226 -5.52 -6.61 -3.25
CA LEU A 226 -4.97 -7.40 -4.34
C LEU A 226 -4.56 -6.44 -5.48
N GLU A 227 -3.26 -6.35 -5.75
CA GLU A 227 -2.69 -5.58 -6.85
C GLU A 227 -2.39 -6.47 -8.07
N VAL A 228 -3.41 -7.11 -8.57
CA VAL A 228 -3.34 -8.04 -9.72
C VAL A 228 -4.22 -7.53 -10.87
N PRO A 229 -4.01 -8.01 -12.12
CA PRO A 229 -4.92 -7.70 -13.22
C PRO A 229 -6.37 -8.03 -12.86
N LEU A 230 -7.31 -7.15 -13.24
CA LEU A 230 -8.71 -7.23 -12.79
C LEU A 230 -9.43 -8.52 -13.21
N ASP A 231 -9.06 -9.12 -14.34
CA ASP A 231 -9.56 -10.41 -14.80
C ASP A 231 -9.10 -11.60 -13.94
N HIS A 232 -8.06 -11.39 -13.13
CA HIS A 232 -7.55 -12.36 -12.17
C HIS A 232 -7.91 -12.03 -10.71
N LEU A 233 -8.60 -10.91 -10.45
CA LEU A 233 -8.89 -10.44 -9.09
C LEU A 233 -9.73 -11.45 -8.31
N GLU A 234 -10.81 -11.98 -8.90
CA GLU A 234 -11.69 -12.95 -8.25
C GLU A 234 -10.94 -14.22 -7.83
N SER A 235 -10.15 -14.80 -8.75
CA SER A 235 -9.38 -16.01 -8.48
C SER A 235 -8.34 -15.80 -7.40
N SER A 236 -7.62 -14.67 -7.43
CA SER A 236 -6.59 -14.32 -6.44
C SER A 236 -7.18 -14.08 -5.05
N VAL A 237 -8.29 -13.35 -4.94
CA VAL A 237 -9.02 -13.16 -3.68
C VAL A 237 -9.49 -14.50 -3.10
N ARG A 238 -10.07 -15.36 -3.94
CA ARG A 238 -10.55 -16.68 -3.51
C ARG A 238 -9.40 -17.53 -2.98
N GLN A 239 -8.29 -17.58 -3.69
CA GLN A 239 -7.10 -18.35 -3.29
C GLN A 239 -6.54 -17.84 -1.96
N LEU A 240 -6.40 -16.52 -1.78
CA LEU A 240 -5.87 -15.94 -0.56
C LEU A 240 -6.82 -16.19 0.64
N LYS A 241 -8.15 -16.07 0.44
CA LYS A 241 -9.15 -16.42 1.46
C LYS A 241 -9.07 -17.90 1.85
N GLN A 242 -8.94 -18.81 0.88
CA GLN A 242 -8.80 -20.26 1.16
C GLN A 242 -7.54 -20.56 2.01
N ILE A 243 -6.41 -19.88 1.72
CA ILE A 243 -5.20 -20.00 2.55
C ILE A 243 -5.49 -19.54 3.97
N VAL A 244 -6.10 -18.35 4.15
CA VAL A 244 -6.43 -17.81 5.48
C VAL A 244 -7.38 -18.74 6.23
N ASP A 245 -8.45 -19.21 5.58
CA ASP A 245 -9.45 -20.10 6.20
C ASP A 245 -8.82 -21.41 6.66
N SER A 246 -7.86 -21.95 5.91
CA SER A 246 -7.14 -23.19 6.30
C SER A 246 -6.23 -23.03 7.53
N LEU A 247 -5.91 -21.78 7.91
CA LEU A 247 -5.04 -21.46 9.05
C LEU A 247 -5.82 -21.14 10.34
N ILE A 248 -7.13 -20.94 10.26
CA ILE A 248 -7.97 -20.54 11.40
C ILE A 248 -8.70 -21.74 12.05
N VAL A 249 -8.45 -22.96 11.55
CA VAL A 249 -9.08 -24.19 12.04
C VAL A 249 -8.49 -24.68 13.35
#